data_1e8800ef359c84e7fe5373556ed48aa0
#
_entry.id   1e8800ef359c84e7fe5373556ed48aa0
#
_cell.length_a   1.000
_cell.length_b   1.000
_cell.length_c   1.000
_cell.angle_alpha   90.00
_cell.angle_beta   90.00
_cell.angle_gamma   90.00
#
_symmetry.space_group_name_H-M   'P 1'
#
loop_
_entity.id
_entity.type
_entity.pdbx_description
1 polymer ?
#
loop_
_entity_poly.entity_id
_entity_poly.type
_entity_poly.pdbx_seq_one_letter_code
_entity_poly.pdbx_strand_id
1 'polypeptide(L)'
;LVVMTADHGGAHNPNLLKKHKIPAGGWDGKGAMKKANEELAKQFGVQGNLIKDMLNNFFYLDRELIEANKLSWDDVKAAAIKELKKDPEAQYVVDMEHIATSNMPEFLRERALNAYCPGRTGEIMFITHPQVFTWRFGDDYIGTTHSAWNPYDAHIPLLFMGWKIGHGNTYQPTKIVDMAATVCALLNIQMPNACIGTAILPLLEST
;
A
#
# COMPACT_ATOMS: atom_id res chain seq x y z
N LEU A 1 -4.04 -27.12 16.96
CA LEU A 1 -4.39 -26.22 15.88
C LEU A 1 -3.15 -25.49 15.42
N VAL A 2 -2.83 -25.59 14.13
CA VAL A 2 -1.75 -24.85 13.46
C VAL A 2 -2.36 -23.97 12.39
N VAL A 3 -1.92 -22.70 12.33
CA VAL A 3 -2.29 -21.77 11.27
C VAL A 3 -1.00 -21.29 10.61
N MET A 4 -0.95 -21.34 9.29
CA MET A 4 0.19 -20.89 8.50
C MET A 4 -0.29 -19.90 7.45
N THR A 5 0.42 -18.78 7.35
CA THR A 5 0.17 -17.72 6.38
C THR A 5 1.48 -17.03 6.02
N ALA A 6 1.42 -16.00 5.21
CA ALA A 6 2.52 -15.09 4.91
C ALA A 6 2.12 -13.65 5.26
N ASP A 7 3.10 -12.80 5.49
CA ASP A 7 2.93 -11.37 5.68
C ASP A 7 2.66 -10.64 4.34
N HIS A 8 3.25 -11.15 3.25
CA HIS A 8 3.07 -10.65 1.87
C HIS A 8 3.46 -11.72 0.86
N GLY A 9 3.15 -11.49 -0.40
CA GLY A 9 3.67 -12.22 -1.54
C GLY A 9 4.97 -11.60 -2.06
N GLY A 10 5.21 -11.66 -3.37
CA GLY A 10 6.39 -11.08 -3.99
C GLY A 10 6.22 -10.88 -5.49
N ALA A 11 6.76 -9.78 -5.99
CA ALA A 11 6.79 -9.50 -7.42
C ALA A 11 7.77 -10.42 -8.13
N HIS A 12 7.55 -10.66 -9.41
CA HIS A 12 8.56 -11.33 -10.24
C HIS A 12 9.78 -10.42 -10.44
N ASN A 13 10.94 -11.05 -10.64
CA ASN A 13 12.15 -10.30 -10.98
C ASN A 13 11.92 -9.45 -12.25
N PRO A 14 12.17 -8.14 -12.22
CA PRO A 14 11.85 -7.26 -13.34
C PRO A 14 12.68 -7.53 -14.59
N ASN A 15 13.92 -8.00 -14.45
CA ASN A 15 14.76 -8.35 -15.60
C ASN A 15 14.25 -9.63 -16.28
N LEU A 16 13.68 -10.58 -15.50
CA LEU A 16 12.98 -11.74 -16.05
C LEU A 16 11.75 -11.31 -16.84
N LEU A 17 10.92 -10.43 -16.26
CA LEU A 17 9.71 -9.93 -16.92
C LEU A 17 10.04 -9.21 -18.23
N LYS A 18 11.07 -8.35 -18.24
CA LYS A 18 11.54 -7.67 -19.46
C LYS A 18 11.98 -8.65 -20.55
N LYS A 19 12.67 -9.75 -20.19
CA LYS A 19 13.02 -10.82 -21.14
C LYS A 19 11.79 -11.45 -21.78
N HIS A 20 10.68 -11.51 -21.06
CA HIS A 20 9.39 -12.00 -21.56
C HIS A 20 8.49 -10.88 -22.14
N LYS A 21 9.04 -9.68 -22.37
CA LYS A 21 8.31 -8.51 -22.90
C LYS A 21 7.10 -8.09 -22.04
N ILE A 22 7.16 -8.37 -20.74
CA ILE A 22 6.17 -7.91 -19.77
C ILE A 22 6.67 -6.59 -19.19
N PRO A 23 5.85 -5.53 -19.17
CA PRO A 23 6.22 -4.25 -18.59
C PRO A 23 6.63 -4.42 -17.13
N ALA A 24 7.82 -3.95 -16.80
CA ALA A 24 8.35 -3.97 -15.44
C ALA A 24 9.44 -2.90 -15.30
N GLY A 25 9.60 -2.35 -14.13
CA GLY A 25 10.54 -1.27 -13.91
C GLY A 25 10.92 -1.03 -12.47
N GLY A 26 11.70 0.03 -12.27
CA GLY A 26 12.03 0.57 -10.97
C GLY A 26 11.67 2.06 -10.93
N TRP A 27 11.17 2.50 -9.81
CA TRP A 27 10.78 3.88 -9.57
C TRP A 27 11.78 4.58 -8.63
N ASP A 28 12.14 5.81 -8.98
CA ASP A 28 12.95 6.68 -8.14
C ASP A 28 12.06 7.69 -7.40
N GLY A 29 11.46 7.25 -6.32
CA GLY A 29 10.56 8.10 -5.53
C GLY A 29 11.26 9.33 -4.94
N LYS A 30 12.54 9.22 -4.57
CA LYS A 30 13.31 10.40 -4.11
C LYS A 30 13.55 11.40 -5.24
N GLY A 31 13.82 10.91 -6.44
CA GLY A 31 13.92 11.76 -7.63
C GLY A 31 12.60 12.42 -7.99
N ALA A 32 11.48 11.70 -7.90
CA ALA A 32 10.14 12.24 -8.09
C ALA A 32 9.82 13.34 -7.04
N MET A 33 10.12 13.09 -5.76
CA MET A 33 9.97 14.07 -4.69
C MET A 33 10.81 15.33 -4.95
N LYS A 34 12.06 15.16 -5.36
CA LYS A 34 12.95 16.30 -5.67
C LYS A 34 12.38 17.17 -6.78
N LYS A 35 11.98 16.56 -7.90
CA LYS A 35 11.36 17.28 -9.03
C LYS A 35 10.09 18.01 -8.63
N ALA A 36 9.22 17.35 -7.86
CA ALA A 36 8.02 17.99 -7.35
C ALA A 36 8.34 19.21 -6.48
N ASN A 37 9.30 19.09 -5.56
CA ASN A 37 9.74 20.20 -4.70
C ASN A 37 10.31 21.37 -5.51
N GLU A 38 11.08 21.13 -6.57
CA GLU A 38 11.59 22.18 -7.45
C GLU A 38 10.46 23.00 -8.11
N GLU A 39 9.40 22.35 -8.56
CA GLU A 39 8.25 23.02 -9.15
C GLU A 39 7.38 23.73 -8.08
N LEU A 40 7.19 23.11 -6.93
CA LEU A 40 6.47 23.73 -5.81
C LEU A 40 7.19 24.99 -5.29
N ALA A 41 8.53 24.92 -5.18
CA ALA A 41 9.33 26.08 -4.78
C ALA A 41 9.16 27.26 -5.75
N LYS A 42 9.12 26.99 -7.06
CA LYS A 42 8.86 28.03 -8.08
C LYS A 42 7.44 28.57 -7.97
N GLN A 43 6.45 27.69 -7.82
CA GLN A 43 5.03 28.07 -7.78
C GLN A 43 4.69 28.94 -6.57
N PHE A 44 5.22 28.60 -5.40
CA PHE A 44 4.90 29.26 -4.13
C PHE A 44 5.96 30.29 -3.69
N GLY A 45 7.08 30.39 -4.39
CA GLY A 45 8.15 31.33 -4.06
C GLY A 45 8.86 30.99 -2.74
N VAL A 46 8.92 29.72 -2.35
CA VAL A 46 9.44 29.26 -1.06
C VAL A 46 10.84 28.68 -1.22
N GLN A 47 11.74 29.02 -0.29
CA GLN A 47 13.01 28.34 -0.17
C GLN A 47 12.84 27.14 0.78
N GLY A 48 13.07 25.92 0.25
CA GLY A 48 12.93 24.68 1.01
C GLY A 48 12.05 23.65 0.31
N ASN A 49 11.87 22.52 0.97
CA ASN A 49 11.13 21.41 0.44
C ASN A 49 9.74 21.33 1.07
N LEU A 50 8.70 21.65 0.33
CA LEU A 50 7.31 21.55 0.79
C LEU A 50 6.85 20.09 0.96
N ILE A 51 7.47 19.15 0.23
CA ILE A 51 7.37 17.72 0.53
C ILE A 51 8.62 17.34 1.32
N LYS A 52 8.44 17.08 2.61
CA LYS A 52 9.50 16.84 3.59
C LYS A 52 10.15 15.48 3.46
N ASP A 53 9.34 14.44 3.23
CA ASP A 53 9.81 13.07 3.23
C ASP A 53 8.91 12.16 2.37
N MET A 54 9.44 10.97 2.08
CA MET A 54 8.73 9.89 1.43
C MET A 54 9.07 8.56 2.14
N LEU A 55 8.03 7.89 2.65
CA LEU A 55 8.16 6.59 3.30
C LEU A 55 6.98 5.69 2.92
N ASN A 56 7.28 4.44 2.53
CA ASN A 56 6.27 3.41 2.22
C ASN A 56 5.18 3.89 1.24
N ASN A 57 5.58 4.53 0.15
CA ASN A 57 4.68 5.09 -0.87
C ASN A 57 3.82 6.28 -0.41
N PHE A 58 4.10 6.86 0.75
CA PHE A 58 3.48 8.10 1.22
C PHE A 58 4.46 9.26 1.14
N PHE A 59 3.95 10.41 0.71
CA PHE A 59 4.64 11.67 0.80
C PHE A 59 4.10 12.49 1.97
N TYR A 60 5.01 13.09 2.70
CA TYR A 60 4.75 13.90 3.88
C TYR A 60 5.03 15.36 3.58
N LEU A 61 4.06 16.23 3.80
CA LEU A 61 4.23 17.67 3.62
C LEU A 61 4.89 18.31 4.85
N ASP A 62 5.67 19.35 4.62
CA ASP A 62 6.29 20.14 5.68
C ASP A 62 5.32 21.19 6.23
N ARG A 63 4.59 20.82 7.27
CA ARG A 63 3.60 21.67 7.91
C ARG A 63 4.22 22.98 8.45
N GLU A 64 5.39 22.89 9.07
CA GLU A 64 6.07 24.04 9.66
C GLU A 64 6.48 25.03 8.56
N LEU A 65 7.03 24.54 7.45
CA LEU A 65 7.42 25.39 6.34
C LEU A 65 6.21 26.03 5.64
N ILE A 66 5.10 25.29 5.50
CA ILE A 66 3.85 25.78 4.91
C ILE A 66 3.26 26.91 5.77
N GLU A 67 3.17 26.70 7.09
CA GLU A 67 2.66 27.69 8.06
C GLU A 67 3.57 28.93 8.14
N ALA A 68 4.90 28.74 8.20
CA ALA A 68 5.86 29.85 8.26
C ALA A 68 5.77 30.75 7.03
N ASN A 69 5.43 30.23 5.87
CA ASN A 69 5.23 30.98 4.64
C ASN A 69 3.79 31.42 4.40
N LYS A 70 2.88 31.18 5.36
CA LYS A 70 1.44 31.53 5.30
C LYS A 70 0.74 30.97 4.05
N LEU A 71 1.16 29.78 3.62
CA LEU A 71 0.55 29.10 2.49
C LEU A 71 -0.71 28.33 2.90
N SER A 72 -1.62 28.18 1.95
CA SER A 72 -2.77 27.28 2.12
C SER A 72 -2.30 25.83 2.07
N TRP A 73 -2.66 25.05 3.10
CA TRP A 73 -2.37 23.62 3.17
C TRP A 73 -2.95 22.86 1.97
N ASP A 74 -4.20 23.13 1.65
CA ASP A 74 -4.90 22.46 0.56
C ASP A 74 -4.33 22.82 -0.81
N ASP A 75 -3.92 24.08 -1.00
CA ASP A 75 -3.29 24.51 -2.26
C ASP A 75 -1.93 23.84 -2.47
N VAL A 76 -1.12 23.76 -1.42
CA VAL A 76 0.19 23.07 -1.48
C VAL A 76 0.00 21.58 -1.74
N LYS A 77 -0.95 20.93 -1.04
CA LYS A 77 -1.25 19.51 -1.21
C LYS A 77 -1.76 19.22 -2.63
N ALA A 78 -2.69 20.03 -3.13
CA ALA A 78 -3.22 19.90 -4.49
C ALA A 78 -2.13 20.08 -5.56
N ALA A 79 -1.24 21.08 -5.38
CA ALA A 79 -0.12 21.30 -6.27
C ALA A 79 0.88 20.13 -6.23
N ALA A 80 1.20 19.61 -5.05
CA ALA A 80 2.08 18.44 -4.90
C ALA A 80 1.52 17.21 -5.61
N ILE A 81 0.23 16.93 -5.43
CA ILE A 81 -0.45 15.83 -6.14
C ILE A 81 -0.39 16.03 -7.65
N LYS A 82 -0.61 17.26 -8.14
CA LYS A 82 -0.54 17.57 -9.56
C LYS A 82 0.86 17.33 -10.13
N GLU A 83 1.91 17.70 -9.41
CA GLU A 83 3.29 17.49 -9.85
C GLU A 83 3.66 16.00 -9.83
N LEU A 84 3.32 15.28 -8.77
CA LEU A 84 3.59 13.85 -8.65
C LEU A 84 2.84 13.02 -9.70
N LYS A 85 1.65 13.44 -10.12
CA LYS A 85 0.90 12.79 -11.23
C LYS A 85 1.59 12.87 -12.60
N LYS A 86 2.59 13.72 -12.78
CA LYS A 86 3.38 13.79 -14.03
C LYS A 86 4.42 12.67 -14.13
N ASP A 87 4.69 11.95 -13.03
CA ASP A 87 5.62 10.83 -13.05
C ASP A 87 5.02 9.68 -13.89
N PRO A 88 5.75 9.15 -14.89
CA PRO A 88 5.24 8.10 -15.76
C PRO A 88 4.93 6.78 -15.04
N GLU A 89 5.51 6.57 -13.87
CA GLU A 89 5.25 5.37 -13.07
C GLU A 89 4.05 5.51 -12.13
N ALA A 90 3.40 6.68 -12.12
CA ALA A 90 2.23 6.95 -11.29
C ALA A 90 0.97 6.28 -11.85
N GLN A 91 0.48 5.24 -11.19
CA GLN A 91 -0.86 4.69 -11.44
C GLN A 91 -1.93 5.50 -10.71
N TYR A 92 -1.70 5.78 -9.43
CA TYR A 92 -2.56 6.64 -8.62
C TYR A 92 -1.73 7.56 -7.73
N VAL A 93 -2.12 8.81 -7.65
CA VAL A 93 -1.62 9.78 -6.66
C VAL A 93 -2.84 10.40 -6.00
N VAL A 94 -3.03 10.12 -4.73
CA VAL A 94 -4.29 10.44 -4.03
C VAL A 94 -4.05 11.19 -2.72
N ASP A 95 -4.98 12.07 -2.42
CA ASP A 95 -5.10 12.75 -1.14
C ASP A 95 -5.65 11.75 -0.10
N MET A 96 -4.92 11.51 0.98
CA MET A 96 -5.32 10.55 2.01
C MET A 96 -6.49 11.04 2.86
N GLU A 97 -6.67 12.35 3.03
CA GLU A 97 -7.84 12.91 3.73
C GLU A 97 -9.14 12.69 2.95
N HIS A 98 -9.04 12.58 1.60
CA HIS A 98 -10.18 12.39 0.70
C HIS A 98 -10.18 10.99 0.05
N ILE A 99 -9.46 10.03 0.63
CA ILE A 99 -9.33 8.68 0.05
C ILE A 99 -10.67 7.97 -0.15
N ALA A 100 -11.63 8.18 0.73
CA ALA A 100 -12.97 7.55 0.66
C ALA A 100 -13.72 7.90 -0.64
N THR A 101 -13.49 9.07 -1.20
CA THR A 101 -14.13 9.57 -2.43
C THR A 101 -13.19 9.54 -3.64
N SER A 102 -12.00 8.96 -3.49
CA SER A 102 -11.01 8.89 -4.56
C SER A 102 -11.46 8.00 -5.72
N ASN A 103 -10.90 8.28 -6.90
CA ASN A 103 -11.20 7.57 -8.15
C ASN A 103 -10.47 6.22 -8.29
N MET A 104 -10.20 5.56 -7.16
CA MET A 104 -9.53 4.26 -7.11
C MET A 104 -10.55 3.11 -7.15
N PRO A 105 -10.17 1.94 -7.67
CA PRO A 105 -10.95 0.72 -7.49
C PRO A 105 -11.28 0.47 -6.02
N GLU A 106 -12.47 -0.02 -5.73
CA GLU A 106 -12.98 -0.18 -4.37
C GLU A 106 -12.02 -0.99 -3.47
N PHE A 107 -11.49 -2.10 -3.99
CA PHE A 107 -10.57 -2.95 -3.23
C PHE A 107 -9.26 -2.25 -2.85
N LEU A 108 -8.74 -1.34 -3.68
CA LEU A 108 -7.56 -0.53 -3.37
C LEU A 108 -7.91 0.58 -2.38
N ARG A 109 -9.05 1.22 -2.56
CA ARG A 109 -9.55 2.27 -1.67
C ARG A 109 -9.77 1.72 -0.25
N GLU A 110 -10.35 0.53 -0.11
CA GLU A 110 -10.52 -0.13 1.18
C GLU A 110 -9.17 -0.36 1.89
N ARG A 111 -8.17 -0.86 1.17
CA ARG A 111 -6.82 -1.07 1.72
C ARG A 111 -6.16 0.24 2.14
N ALA A 112 -6.29 1.27 1.32
CA ALA A 112 -5.76 2.59 1.64
C ALA A 112 -6.44 3.20 2.87
N LEU A 113 -7.77 3.05 3.01
CA LEU A 113 -8.52 3.46 4.19
C LEU A 113 -8.04 2.74 5.45
N ASN A 114 -7.81 1.43 5.37
CA ASN A 114 -7.30 0.63 6.49
C ASN A 114 -5.86 0.99 6.88
N ALA A 115 -5.08 1.55 5.97
CA ALA A 115 -3.72 2.03 6.21
C ALA A 115 -3.67 3.49 6.70
N TYR A 116 -4.78 4.23 6.60
CA TYR A 116 -4.81 5.65 6.95
C TYR A 116 -4.96 5.86 8.46
N CYS A 117 -4.00 6.55 9.03
CA CYS A 117 -4.04 7.03 10.40
C CYS A 117 -3.73 8.54 10.41
N PRO A 118 -4.73 9.41 10.68
CA PRO A 118 -4.52 10.86 10.70
C PRO A 118 -3.35 11.26 11.61
N GLY A 119 -2.49 12.14 11.11
CA GLY A 119 -1.31 12.64 11.84
C GLY A 119 -0.12 11.67 11.90
N ARG A 120 -0.24 10.47 11.32
CA ARG A 120 0.86 9.48 11.23
C ARG A 120 1.14 9.05 9.80
N THR A 121 0.10 8.85 9.00
CA THR A 121 0.22 8.55 7.57
C THR A 121 0.51 9.84 6.81
N GLY A 122 1.34 9.77 5.77
CA GLY A 122 1.58 10.92 4.89
C GLY A 122 0.31 11.38 4.18
N GLU A 123 0.30 12.60 3.77
CA GLU A 123 -0.86 13.29 3.19
C GLU A 123 -1.20 12.79 1.78
N ILE A 124 -0.18 12.33 1.06
CA ILE A 124 -0.33 11.91 -0.33
C ILE A 124 0.19 10.46 -0.47
N MET A 125 -0.64 9.58 -0.99
CA MET A 125 -0.24 8.23 -1.35
C MET A 125 0.08 8.16 -2.84
N PHE A 126 1.20 7.52 -3.16
CA PHE A 126 1.65 7.27 -4.53
C PHE A 126 1.67 5.77 -4.81
N ILE A 127 0.94 5.36 -5.83
CA ILE A 127 0.86 3.96 -6.26
C ILE A 127 1.47 3.84 -7.64
N THR A 128 2.49 3.01 -7.74
CA THR A 128 3.14 2.70 -9.02
C THR A 128 2.30 1.74 -9.86
N HIS A 129 2.57 1.71 -11.15
CA HIS A 129 2.05 0.66 -12.02
C HIS A 129 2.47 -0.74 -11.53
N PRO A 130 1.68 -1.79 -11.83
CA PRO A 130 2.06 -3.16 -11.50
C PRO A 130 3.46 -3.52 -12.02
N GLN A 131 4.20 -4.32 -11.25
CA GLN A 131 5.58 -4.75 -11.55
C GLN A 131 6.62 -3.60 -11.60
N VAL A 132 6.29 -2.43 -11.05
CA VAL A 132 7.24 -1.33 -10.86
C VAL A 132 7.70 -1.32 -9.41
N PHE A 133 8.97 -1.56 -9.21
CA PHE A 133 9.60 -1.57 -7.88
C PHE A 133 9.80 -0.14 -7.37
N THR A 134 9.73 0.04 -6.06
CA THR A 134 9.93 1.33 -5.40
C THR A 134 11.40 1.74 -5.25
N TRP A 135 12.29 1.15 -6.03
CA TRP A 135 13.69 1.57 -6.16
C TRP A 135 14.23 1.26 -7.56
N ARG A 136 15.35 1.86 -7.89
CA ARG A 136 16.08 1.56 -9.12
C ARG A 136 16.92 0.30 -8.95
N PHE A 137 17.07 -0.47 -10.02
CA PHE A 137 17.90 -1.67 -10.07
C PHE A 137 18.63 -1.74 -11.43
N GLY A 138 19.78 -2.40 -11.45
CA GLY A 138 20.57 -2.63 -12.66
C GLY A 138 20.13 -3.88 -13.43
N ASP A 139 20.72 -4.08 -14.61
CA ASP A 139 20.41 -5.20 -15.51
C ASP A 139 20.88 -6.55 -14.94
N ASP A 140 21.78 -6.53 -13.99
CA ASP A 140 22.30 -7.70 -13.27
C ASP A 140 21.48 -8.06 -12.01
N TYR A 141 20.45 -7.28 -11.70
CA TYR A 141 19.61 -7.53 -10.53
C TYR A 141 18.84 -8.84 -10.65
N ILE A 142 19.05 -9.74 -9.69
CA ILE A 142 18.46 -11.09 -9.63
C ILE A 142 17.44 -11.27 -8.49
N GLY A 143 17.27 -10.26 -7.67
CA GLY A 143 16.33 -10.28 -6.53
C GLY A 143 14.88 -10.04 -6.92
N THR A 144 14.06 -10.02 -5.91
CA THR A 144 12.64 -9.58 -5.98
C THR A 144 12.30 -8.74 -4.76
N THR A 145 11.12 -8.18 -4.76
CA THR A 145 10.59 -7.39 -3.65
C THR A 145 9.08 -7.52 -3.55
N HIS A 146 8.56 -6.87 -2.55
CA HIS A 146 7.14 -6.64 -2.29
C HIS A 146 6.91 -5.15 -2.07
N SER A 147 5.77 -4.72 -1.63
CA SER A 147 5.37 -3.35 -1.25
C SER A 147 4.26 -2.76 -2.12
N ALA A 148 3.53 -3.60 -2.83
CA ALA A 148 2.38 -3.17 -3.61
C ALA A 148 1.12 -3.94 -3.20
N TRP A 149 -0.01 -3.48 -3.64
CA TRP A 149 -1.33 -4.11 -3.40
C TRP A 149 -1.80 -4.99 -4.53
N ASN A 150 -0.93 -5.25 -5.47
CA ASN A 150 -1.20 -6.13 -6.60
C ASN A 150 -1.38 -7.58 -6.13
N PRO A 151 -2.09 -8.42 -6.88
CA PRO A 151 -2.33 -9.81 -6.46
C PRO A 151 -1.07 -10.61 -6.13
N TYR A 152 0.05 -10.35 -6.79
CA TYR A 152 1.31 -11.03 -6.51
C TYR A 152 1.88 -10.72 -5.12
N ASP A 153 1.51 -9.58 -4.53
CA ASP A 153 1.90 -9.20 -3.17
C ASP A 153 0.81 -9.50 -2.13
N ALA A 154 -0.45 -9.38 -2.53
CA ALA A 154 -1.59 -9.39 -1.62
C ALA A 154 -2.33 -10.72 -1.54
N HIS A 155 -2.13 -11.63 -2.52
CA HIS A 155 -2.72 -12.96 -2.49
C HIS A 155 -1.75 -13.93 -1.83
N ILE A 156 -1.92 -14.12 -0.54
CA ILE A 156 -1.07 -14.95 0.34
C ILE A 156 -1.77 -16.25 0.71
N PRO A 157 -1.01 -17.32 1.03
CA PRO A 157 -1.60 -18.55 1.53
C PRO A 157 -2.23 -18.35 2.92
N LEU A 158 -3.31 -19.09 3.19
CA LEU A 158 -3.87 -19.21 4.53
C LEU A 158 -4.29 -20.67 4.74
N LEU A 159 -3.58 -21.37 5.62
CA LEU A 159 -3.79 -22.79 5.90
C LEU A 159 -4.10 -22.99 7.37
N PHE A 160 -5.10 -23.84 7.62
CA PHE A 160 -5.43 -24.31 8.96
C PHE A 160 -5.22 -25.83 9.02
N MET A 161 -4.67 -26.34 10.10
CA MET A 161 -4.39 -27.77 10.25
C MET A 161 -4.52 -28.22 11.70
N GLY A 162 -4.94 -29.44 11.88
CA GLY A 162 -4.98 -30.12 13.16
C GLY A 162 -6.36 -30.14 13.79
N TRP A 163 -6.43 -29.94 15.09
CA TRP A 163 -7.63 -30.12 15.90
C TRP A 163 -8.87 -29.43 15.32
N LYS A 164 -9.93 -30.19 15.10
CA LYS A 164 -11.22 -29.74 14.51
C LYS A 164 -11.15 -29.12 13.12
N ILE A 165 -10.11 -29.35 12.36
CA ILE A 165 -10.03 -28.88 10.98
C ILE A 165 -10.28 -30.07 10.04
N GLY A 166 -11.34 -29.98 9.23
CA GLY A 166 -11.64 -30.91 8.17
C GLY A 166 -10.67 -30.78 6.99
N HIS A 167 -10.52 -31.85 6.21
CA HIS A 167 -9.73 -31.82 4.99
C HIS A 167 -10.53 -31.18 3.85
N GLY A 168 -9.97 -30.17 3.20
CA GLY A 168 -10.61 -29.51 2.06
C GLY A 168 -9.97 -28.20 1.67
N ASN A 169 -10.58 -27.53 0.71
CA ASN A 169 -10.22 -26.18 0.26
C ASN A 169 -11.46 -25.30 0.23
N THR A 170 -11.29 -24.03 0.52
CA THR A 170 -12.32 -23.02 0.28
C THR A 170 -11.82 -21.97 -0.70
N TYR A 171 -12.72 -21.50 -1.56
CA TYR A 171 -12.45 -20.41 -2.52
C TYR A 171 -13.15 -19.11 -2.12
N GLN A 172 -13.70 -19.08 -0.91
CA GLN A 172 -14.30 -17.87 -0.35
C GLN A 172 -13.18 -16.82 -0.15
N PRO A 173 -13.35 -15.60 -0.66
CA PRO A 173 -12.41 -14.51 -0.38
C PRO A 173 -12.29 -14.28 1.12
N THR A 174 -11.07 -14.31 1.63
CA THR A 174 -10.75 -14.08 3.03
C THR A 174 -9.67 -13.00 3.16
N LYS A 175 -9.60 -12.39 4.33
CA LYS A 175 -8.59 -11.38 4.66
C LYS A 175 -7.72 -11.88 5.80
N ILE A 176 -6.48 -11.43 5.88
CA ILE A 176 -5.57 -11.82 6.97
C ILE A 176 -6.14 -11.46 8.36
N VAL A 177 -6.96 -10.43 8.46
CA VAL A 177 -7.64 -10.02 9.69
C VAL A 177 -8.66 -11.07 10.17
N ASP A 178 -9.14 -11.96 9.30
CA ASP A 178 -10.12 -13.01 9.61
C ASP A 178 -9.49 -14.16 10.39
N MET A 179 -8.17 -14.28 10.39
CA MET A 179 -7.45 -15.34 11.08
C MET A 179 -7.72 -15.35 12.57
N ALA A 180 -7.59 -14.19 13.24
CA ALA A 180 -7.81 -14.09 14.68
C ALA A 180 -9.27 -14.42 15.05
N ALA A 181 -10.24 -13.90 14.30
CA ALA A 181 -11.65 -14.18 14.50
C ALA A 181 -11.96 -15.69 14.35
N THR A 182 -11.38 -16.33 13.34
CA THR A 182 -11.55 -17.78 13.08
C THR A 182 -10.96 -18.62 14.20
N VAL A 183 -9.74 -18.32 14.64
CA VAL A 183 -9.09 -19.03 15.75
C VAL A 183 -9.92 -18.90 17.03
N CYS A 184 -10.41 -17.70 17.34
CA CYS A 184 -11.25 -17.49 18.52
C CYS A 184 -12.57 -18.28 18.45
N ALA A 185 -13.21 -18.31 17.29
CA ALA A 185 -14.42 -19.10 17.07
C ALA A 185 -14.16 -20.61 17.23
N LEU A 186 -13.09 -21.15 16.66
CA LEU A 186 -12.69 -22.56 16.81
C LEU A 186 -12.42 -22.94 18.28
N LEU A 187 -11.81 -22.03 19.04
CA LEU A 187 -11.47 -22.26 20.45
C LEU A 187 -12.61 -21.92 21.43
N ASN A 188 -13.73 -21.37 20.96
CA ASN A 188 -14.82 -20.83 21.76
C ASN A 188 -14.36 -19.80 22.81
N ILE A 189 -13.49 -18.89 22.39
CA ILE A 189 -13.03 -17.77 23.23
C ILE A 189 -13.44 -16.43 22.65
N GLN A 190 -13.46 -15.42 23.49
CA GLN A 190 -13.77 -14.05 23.06
C GLN A 190 -12.70 -13.52 22.10
N MET A 191 -13.15 -12.83 21.04
CA MET A 191 -12.24 -12.14 20.12
C MET A 191 -11.50 -11.00 20.84
N PRO A 192 -10.24 -10.72 20.43
CA PRO A 192 -9.51 -9.57 20.93
C PRO A 192 -10.25 -8.25 20.69
N ASN A 193 -10.08 -7.29 21.57
CA ASN A 193 -10.55 -5.93 21.33
C ASN A 193 -9.97 -5.39 20.01
N ALA A 194 -10.76 -4.64 19.28
CA ALA A 194 -10.41 -4.10 17.97
C ALA A 194 -10.17 -5.17 16.85
N CYS A 195 -10.54 -6.42 17.05
CA CYS A 195 -10.60 -7.40 15.97
C CYS A 195 -11.73 -7.02 15.00
N ILE A 196 -11.38 -6.72 13.76
CA ILE A 196 -12.31 -6.33 12.68
C ILE A 196 -12.60 -7.47 11.70
N GLY A 197 -11.97 -8.62 11.88
CA GLY A 197 -12.13 -9.80 11.03
C GLY A 197 -13.42 -10.56 11.29
N THR A 198 -13.79 -11.40 10.34
CA THR A 198 -14.95 -12.30 10.40
C THR A 198 -14.46 -13.75 10.38
N ALA A 199 -15.05 -14.63 11.19
CA ALA A 199 -14.68 -16.03 11.18
C ALA A 199 -14.97 -16.69 9.82
N ILE A 200 -14.07 -17.53 9.35
CA ILE A 200 -14.17 -18.24 8.08
C ILE A 200 -15.11 -19.43 8.26
N LEU A 201 -16.38 -19.26 7.90
CA LEU A 201 -17.44 -20.21 8.16
C LEU A 201 -17.16 -21.64 7.66
N PRO A 202 -16.64 -21.88 6.45
CA PRO A 202 -16.35 -23.25 5.99
C PRO A 202 -15.42 -24.05 6.92
N LEU A 203 -14.58 -23.38 7.70
CA LEU A 203 -13.72 -24.06 8.70
C LEU A 203 -14.48 -24.46 9.97
N LEU A 204 -15.59 -23.78 10.28
CA LEU A 204 -16.43 -24.06 11.45
C LEU A 204 -17.46 -25.14 11.17
N GLU A 205 -17.91 -25.26 9.93
CA GLU A 205 -18.92 -26.25 9.50
C GLU A 205 -18.33 -27.66 9.33
N SER A 206 -17.02 -27.76 9.24
CA SER A 206 -16.29 -29.04 9.08
C SER A 206 -16.07 -29.78 10.40
N THR A 207 -16.53 -29.21 11.51
CA THR A 207 -16.41 -29.76 12.86
C THR A 207 -17.71 -30.40 13.31
#